data_8046995ed291535eef6da3b3d40d5746
#
_entry.id   8046995ed291535eef6da3b3d40d5746
#
_cell.length_a   1.000
_cell.length_b   1.000
_cell.length_c   1.000
_cell.angle_alpha   90.00
_cell.angle_beta   90.00
_cell.angle_gamma   90.00
#
_symmetry.space_group_name_H-M   'P 1'
#
loop_
_entity.id
_entity.type
_entity.pdbx_description
1 polymer ?
#
loop_
_entity_poly.entity_id
_entity_poly.type
_entity_poly.pdbx_seq_one_letter_code
_entity_poly.pdbx_strand_id
1 'polypeptide(L)'
;VRPLNLALSSNTRLHRGRERDSDARLLVGTLMGSFRLRGEVAMNLAPEAGFDQVLLNADWRLDEEFGARFGVRHRGGDYELTSATVGLNYQFEHVAVGLNVEGDSAGDYNARLGISFSLGRDPRDGRVAVRARPFARRGAVSAQVFLDRDNDGVFDADEPAIPNAGFAGPRLPRGTPCKAPFWRT
;
A
#
# COMPACT_ATOMS: atom_id res chain seq x y z
N VAL A 1 -9.41 22.95 0.08
CA VAL A 1 -10.41 22.19 -0.70
C VAL A 1 -10.06 20.72 -0.57
N ARG A 2 -10.99 19.89 -0.07
CA ARG A 2 -10.79 18.43 0.04
C ARG A 2 -11.09 17.82 -1.33
N PRO A 3 -10.18 17.04 -1.94
CA PRO A 3 -10.43 16.44 -3.23
C PRO A 3 -11.51 15.36 -3.11
N LEU A 4 -12.62 15.55 -3.79
CA LEU A 4 -13.66 14.56 -3.98
C LEU A 4 -13.54 14.03 -5.42
N ASN A 5 -13.35 12.73 -5.55
CA ASN A 5 -13.31 12.05 -6.83
C ASN A 5 -14.62 11.29 -7.03
N LEU A 6 -15.26 11.51 -8.16
CA LEU A 6 -16.45 10.80 -8.59
C LEU A 6 -16.16 10.16 -9.94
N ALA A 7 -16.50 8.88 -10.10
CA ALA A 7 -16.44 8.20 -11.38
C ALA A 7 -17.72 7.36 -11.55
N LEU A 8 -18.34 7.51 -12.71
CA LEU A 8 -19.46 6.69 -13.13
C LEU A 8 -19.02 5.87 -14.33
N SER A 9 -19.24 4.57 -14.29
CA SER A 9 -18.97 3.67 -15.40
C SER A 9 -20.20 2.81 -15.68
N SER A 10 -20.44 2.53 -16.95
CA SER A 10 -21.46 1.58 -17.39
C SER A 10 -20.82 0.64 -18.40
N ASN A 11 -21.12 -0.63 -18.26
CA ASN A 11 -20.64 -1.66 -19.16
C ASN A 11 -21.83 -2.43 -19.70
N THR A 12 -21.87 -2.63 -21.01
CA THR A 12 -22.94 -3.37 -21.69
C THR A 12 -22.32 -4.46 -22.55
N ARG A 13 -22.73 -5.70 -22.33
CA ARG A 13 -22.31 -6.87 -23.11
C ARG A 13 -23.47 -7.36 -23.98
N LEU A 14 -23.22 -7.45 -25.27
CA LEU A 14 -24.17 -7.98 -26.24
C LEU A 14 -23.71 -9.39 -26.63
N HIS A 15 -24.51 -10.39 -26.30
CA HIS A 15 -24.27 -11.75 -26.72
C HIS A 15 -25.17 -12.10 -27.88
N ARG A 16 -24.61 -12.71 -28.93
CA ARG A 16 -25.37 -13.11 -30.12
C ARG A 16 -26.41 -14.18 -29.72
N GLY A 17 -27.70 -13.80 -29.79
CA GLY A 17 -28.81 -14.71 -29.46
C GLY A 17 -29.11 -14.89 -27.96
N ARG A 18 -28.55 -14.05 -27.07
CA ARG A 18 -28.83 -14.03 -25.64
C ARG A 18 -29.24 -12.62 -25.16
N GLU A 19 -29.83 -12.57 -23.99
CA GLU A 19 -30.19 -11.32 -23.34
C GLU A 19 -28.97 -10.40 -23.15
N ARG A 20 -29.26 -9.12 -23.17
CA ARG A 20 -28.28 -8.06 -22.98
C ARG A 20 -27.89 -7.96 -21.52
N ASP A 21 -26.62 -8.06 -21.21
CA ASP A 21 -26.07 -7.81 -19.88
C ASP A 21 -25.60 -6.37 -19.77
N SER A 22 -26.07 -5.64 -18.76
CA SER A 22 -25.66 -4.27 -18.53
C SER A 22 -25.51 -3.98 -17.04
N ASP A 23 -24.37 -3.40 -16.66
CA ASP A 23 -24.08 -2.97 -15.29
C ASP A 23 -23.66 -1.50 -15.23
N ALA A 24 -23.97 -0.85 -14.12
CA ALA A 24 -23.49 0.49 -13.81
C ALA A 24 -22.81 0.52 -12.44
N ARG A 25 -21.75 1.34 -12.33
CA ARG A 25 -20.98 1.51 -11.10
C ARG A 25 -20.70 2.96 -10.83
N LEU A 26 -20.99 3.39 -9.62
CA LEU A 26 -20.63 4.69 -9.10
C LEU A 26 -19.52 4.53 -8.06
N LEU A 27 -18.40 5.20 -8.30
CA LEU A 27 -17.25 5.24 -7.40
C LEU A 27 -17.14 6.64 -6.79
N VAL A 28 -16.97 6.68 -5.49
CA VAL A 28 -16.76 7.90 -4.71
C VAL A 28 -15.49 7.75 -3.90
N GLY A 29 -14.61 8.75 -3.94
CA GLY A 29 -13.38 8.71 -3.17
C GLY A 29 -13.00 10.08 -2.63
N THR A 30 -12.51 10.13 -1.39
CA THR A 30 -12.00 11.35 -0.78
C THR A 30 -10.82 11.08 0.15
N LEU A 31 -10.01 12.11 0.36
CA LEU A 31 -8.91 12.15 1.31
C LEU A 31 -9.24 13.14 2.42
N MET A 32 -9.21 12.66 3.67
CA MET A 32 -9.49 13.47 4.87
C MET A 32 -8.33 13.30 5.87
N GLY A 33 -7.28 14.12 5.72
CA GLY A 33 -6.08 13.98 6.52
C GLY A 33 -5.38 12.65 6.25
N SER A 34 -5.23 11.83 7.28
CA SER A 34 -4.65 10.48 7.20
C SER A 34 -5.62 9.39 6.74
N PHE A 35 -6.90 9.74 6.53
CA PHE A 35 -7.93 8.82 6.06
C PHE A 35 -8.15 8.93 4.56
N ARG A 36 -8.24 7.78 3.89
CA ARG A 36 -8.73 7.66 2.52
C ARG A 36 -10.02 6.87 2.55
N LEU A 37 -11.10 7.51 2.15
CA LEU A 37 -12.41 6.88 2.05
C LEU A 37 -12.73 6.56 0.60
N ARG A 38 -13.30 5.39 0.36
CA ARG A 38 -13.80 4.96 -0.96
C ARG A 38 -15.14 4.26 -0.78
N GLY A 39 -16.10 4.65 -1.61
CA GLY A 39 -17.38 4.01 -1.75
C GLY A 39 -17.58 3.54 -3.19
N GLU A 40 -18.24 2.43 -3.36
CA GLU A 40 -18.68 1.89 -4.64
C GLU A 40 -20.11 1.40 -4.50
N VAL A 41 -20.94 1.76 -5.45
CA VAL A 41 -22.29 1.21 -5.62
C VAL A 41 -22.36 0.61 -7.01
N ALA A 42 -22.71 -0.66 -7.11
CA ALA A 42 -22.94 -1.37 -8.35
C ALA A 42 -24.40 -1.78 -8.48
N MET A 43 -24.94 -1.63 -9.67
CA MET A 43 -26.32 -1.98 -10.03
C MET A 43 -26.34 -2.74 -11.34
N ASN A 44 -27.15 -3.77 -11.44
CA ASN A 44 -27.49 -4.42 -12.69
C ASN A 44 -28.60 -3.61 -13.36
N LEU A 45 -28.49 -3.37 -14.67
CA LEU A 45 -29.47 -2.62 -15.46
C LEU A 45 -30.25 -3.53 -16.42
N ALA A 46 -29.66 -4.64 -16.82
CA ALA A 46 -30.26 -5.66 -17.69
C ALA A 46 -29.60 -7.02 -17.45
N PRO A 47 -30.35 -8.17 -17.60
CA PRO A 47 -31.72 -8.25 -18.07
C PRO A 47 -32.76 -7.75 -17.05
N GLU A 48 -32.48 -7.89 -15.78
CA GLU A 48 -33.30 -7.38 -14.67
C GLU A 48 -32.57 -6.27 -13.94
N ALA A 49 -33.27 -5.14 -13.76
CA ALA A 49 -32.70 -4.02 -13.00
C ALA A 49 -32.73 -4.37 -11.51
N GLY A 50 -31.57 -4.27 -10.87
CA GLY A 50 -31.47 -4.60 -9.44
C GLY A 50 -30.20 -4.04 -8.81
N PHE A 51 -30.22 -3.98 -7.50
CA PHE A 51 -29.04 -3.66 -6.70
C PHE A 51 -28.10 -4.86 -6.68
N ASP A 52 -26.82 -4.65 -6.99
CA ASP A 52 -25.80 -5.69 -6.96
C ASP A 52 -24.98 -5.61 -5.67
N GLN A 53 -24.28 -4.51 -5.46
CA GLN A 53 -23.48 -4.38 -4.24
C GLN A 53 -23.21 -2.91 -3.83
N VAL A 54 -22.96 -2.73 -2.55
CA VAL A 54 -22.29 -1.55 -2.01
C VAL A 54 -21.00 -1.96 -1.31
N LEU A 55 -19.95 -1.20 -1.52
CA LEU A 55 -18.65 -1.38 -0.89
C LEU A 55 -18.19 -0.06 -0.29
N LEU A 56 -17.82 -0.08 0.98
CA LEU A 56 -17.22 1.05 1.68
C LEU A 56 -15.87 0.63 2.23
N ASN A 57 -14.84 1.41 1.95
CA ASN A 57 -13.50 1.20 2.47
C ASN A 57 -12.97 2.48 3.11
N ALA A 58 -12.32 2.34 4.26
CA ALA A 58 -11.57 3.38 4.92
C ALA A 58 -10.14 2.88 5.17
N ASP A 59 -9.18 3.50 4.50
CA ASP A 59 -7.76 3.29 4.77
C ASP A 59 -7.30 4.42 5.69
N TRP A 60 -6.74 4.07 6.84
CA TRP A 60 -6.17 4.98 7.81
C TRP A 60 -4.67 4.75 7.89
N ARG A 61 -3.89 5.80 7.66
CA ARG A 61 -2.44 5.78 7.84
C ARG A 61 -2.10 6.69 9.02
N LEU A 62 -1.72 6.07 10.14
CA LEU A 62 -1.35 6.80 11.35
C LEU A 62 0.04 7.45 11.16
N ASP A 63 0.98 6.68 10.65
CA ASP A 63 2.36 7.11 10.33
C ASP A 63 2.89 6.34 9.10
N GLU A 64 4.21 6.36 8.90
CA GLU A 64 4.85 5.62 7.81
C GLU A 64 4.91 4.11 8.06
N GLU A 65 4.80 3.70 9.30
CA GLU A 65 4.98 2.32 9.75
C GLU A 65 3.65 1.61 9.98
N PHE A 66 2.62 2.32 10.47
CA PHE A 66 1.33 1.74 10.80
C PHE A 66 0.20 2.20 9.89
N GLY A 67 -0.55 1.22 9.39
CA GLY A 67 -1.78 1.43 8.64
C GLY A 67 -2.89 0.48 9.07
N ALA A 68 -4.12 0.98 9.05
CA ALA A 68 -5.31 0.19 9.26
C ALA A 68 -6.26 0.35 8.07
N ARG A 69 -6.99 -0.70 7.75
CA ARG A 69 -8.03 -0.73 6.73
C ARG A 69 -9.30 -1.28 7.32
N PHE A 70 -10.41 -0.64 7.03
CA PHE A 70 -11.74 -1.09 7.36
C PHE A 70 -12.54 -1.19 6.07
N GLY A 71 -13.27 -2.27 5.90
CA GLY A 71 -14.11 -2.50 4.74
C GLY A 71 -15.44 -3.07 5.15
N VAL A 72 -16.50 -2.63 4.49
CA VAL A 72 -17.84 -3.24 4.57
C VAL A 72 -18.33 -3.43 3.15
N ARG A 73 -18.78 -4.64 2.86
CA ARG A 73 -19.42 -5.00 1.60
C ARG A 73 -20.79 -5.58 1.89
N HIS A 74 -21.79 -5.05 1.22
CA HIS A 74 -23.11 -5.63 1.19
C HIS A 74 -23.45 -6.01 -0.25
N ARG A 75 -23.77 -7.26 -0.48
CA ARG A 75 -24.21 -7.80 -1.77
C ARG A 75 -25.70 -8.07 -1.69
N GLY A 76 -26.45 -7.55 -2.67
CA GLY A 76 -27.85 -7.83 -2.86
C GLY A 76 -28.09 -8.99 -3.81
N GLY A 77 -29.36 -9.22 -4.17
CA GLY A 77 -29.81 -10.31 -5.03
C GLY A 77 -30.27 -11.54 -4.24
N ASP A 78 -30.32 -12.69 -4.91
CA ASP A 78 -30.85 -13.94 -4.34
C ASP A 78 -30.09 -14.44 -3.12
N TYR A 79 -28.83 -14.02 -2.96
CA TYR A 79 -27.95 -14.34 -1.83
C TYR A 79 -27.44 -13.07 -1.17
N GLU A 80 -28.27 -12.51 -0.31
CA GLU A 80 -27.91 -11.32 0.45
C GLU A 80 -26.79 -11.62 1.46
N LEU A 81 -25.66 -10.96 1.33
CA LEU A 81 -24.50 -11.19 2.18
C LEU A 81 -23.83 -9.86 2.55
N THR A 82 -23.66 -9.66 3.85
CA THR A 82 -22.86 -8.53 4.34
C THR A 82 -21.57 -9.05 4.93
N SER A 83 -20.44 -8.53 4.46
CA SER A 83 -19.12 -8.84 5.03
C SER A 83 -18.43 -7.59 5.55
N ALA A 84 -17.68 -7.76 6.64
CA ALA A 84 -16.84 -6.73 7.22
C ALA A 84 -15.39 -7.21 7.29
N THR A 85 -14.47 -6.34 6.95
CA THR A 85 -13.04 -6.63 6.92
C THR A 85 -12.29 -5.62 7.77
N VAL A 86 -11.36 -6.10 8.59
CA VAL A 86 -10.38 -5.27 9.32
C VAL A 86 -8.99 -5.74 8.97
N GLY A 87 -8.18 -4.84 8.44
CA GLY A 87 -6.79 -5.09 8.12
C GLY A 87 -5.89 -4.17 8.94
N LEU A 88 -4.85 -4.72 9.53
CA LEU A 88 -3.79 -3.98 10.21
C LEU A 88 -2.47 -4.31 9.54
N ASN A 89 -1.63 -3.31 9.34
CA ASN A 89 -0.30 -3.50 8.80
C ASN A 89 0.70 -2.67 9.58
N TYR A 90 1.74 -3.33 10.06
CA TYR A 90 2.85 -2.68 10.73
C TYR A 90 4.16 -2.99 10.01
N GLN A 91 4.93 -1.95 9.74
CA GLN A 91 6.18 -2.03 9.00
C GLN A 91 7.36 -1.75 9.92
N PHE A 92 8.05 -2.80 10.32
CA PHE A 92 9.34 -2.71 10.98
C PHE A 92 10.44 -2.36 9.97
N GLU A 93 11.64 -2.17 10.41
CA GLU A 93 12.80 -1.88 9.54
C GLU A 93 13.07 -2.99 8.52
N HIS A 94 13.02 -4.25 8.97
CA HIS A 94 13.42 -5.41 8.19
C HIS A 94 12.26 -6.26 7.71
N VAL A 95 11.11 -6.17 8.38
CA VAL A 95 9.96 -7.04 8.13
C VAL A 95 8.66 -6.22 8.22
N ALA A 96 7.66 -6.55 7.41
CA ALA A 96 6.31 -6.05 7.59
C ALA A 96 5.39 -7.19 8.04
N VAL A 97 4.52 -6.88 8.99
CA VAL A 97 3.52 -7.80 9.54
C VAL A 97 2.14 -7.26 9.21
N GLY A 98 1.29 -8.11 8.67
CA GLY A 98 -0.09 -7.78 8.34
C GLY A 98 -1.06 -8.77 8.96
N LEU A 99 -2.11 -8.27 9.58
CA LEU A 99 -3.27 -9.04 10.03
C LEU A 99 -4.48 -8.60 9.23
N ASN A 100 -5.23 -9.55 8.70
CA ASN A 100 -6.50 -9.30 8.04
C ASN A 100 -7.55 -10.25 8.62
N VAL A 101 -8.65 -9.70 9.07
CA VAL A 101 -9.80 -10.45 9.61
C VAL A 101 -11.02 -10.05 8.81
N GLU A 102 -11.77 -11.02 8.34
CA GLU A 102 -13.02 -10.86 7.62
C GLU A 102 -14.08 -11.75 8.27
N GLY A 103 -15.27 -11.21 8.43
CA GLY A 103 -16.43 -11.97 8.86
C GLY A 103 -17.66 -11.57 8.05
N ASP A 104 -18.64 -12.44 7.95
CA ASP A 104 -19.86 -12.19 7.20
C ASP A 104 -21.14 -12.50 7.99
N SER A 105 -22.28 -12.12 7.39
CA SER A 105 -23.59 -12.33 7.98
C SER A 105 -24.07 -13.79 7.97
N ALA A 106 -23.38 -14.68 7.25
CA ALA A 106 -23.64 -16.13 7.29
C ALA A 106 -22.98 -16.79 8.50
N GLY A 107 -22.10 -16.07 9.20
CA GLY A 107 -21.37 -16.56 10.37
C GLY A 107 -19.98 -17.10 10.04
N ASP A 108 -19.56 -16.97 8.78
CA ASP A 108 -18.22 -17.34 8.38
C ASP A 108 -17.20 -16.27 8.76
N TYR A 109 -16.01 -16.71 9.17
CA TYR A 109 -14.90 -15.80 9.47
C TYR A 109 -13.58 -16.34 8.96
N ASN A 110 -12.72 -15.45 8.57
CA ASN A 110 -11.37 -15.74 8.11
C ASN A 110 -10.38 -14.76 8.77
N ALA A 111 -9.29 -15.30 9.32
CA ALA A 111 -8.20 -14.50 9.84
C ALA A 111 -6.90 -14.91 9.14
N ARG A 112 -6.17 -13.93 8.62
CA ARG A 112 -4.90 -14.15 7.92
C ARG A 112 -3.82 -13.27 8.53
N LEU A 113 -2.76 -13.91 9.01
CA LEU A 113 -1.53 -13.27 9.43
C LEU A 113 -0.49 -13.44 8.32
N GLY A 114 0.12 -12.34 7.91
CA GLY A 114 1.15 -12.32 6.89
C GLY A 114 2.42 -11.67 7.40
N ILE A 115 3.57 -12.23 7.04
CA ILE A 115 4.89 -11.64 7.27
C ILE A 115 5.54 -11.49 5.91
N SER A 116 6.08 -10.32 5.62
CA SER A 116 6.75 -10.04 4.37
C SER A 116 8.08 -9.33 4.59
N PHE A 117 9.07 -9.72 3.80
CA PHE A 117 10.38 -9.09 3.77
C PHE A 117 10.97 -9.22 2.37
N SER A 118 11.96 -8.39 2.08
CA SER A 118 12.71 -8.44 0.84
C SER A 118 14.18 -8.67 1.14
N LEU A 119 14.79 -9.55 0.35
CA LEU A 119 16.22 -9.80 0.36
C LEU A 119 16.85 -9.11 -0.85
N GLY A 120 17.94 -8.42 -0.63
CA GLY A 120 18.73 -7.79 -1.67
C GLY A 120 20.21 -7.79 -1.31
N ARG A 121 21.07 -7.46 -2.27
CA ARG A 121 22.47 -7.20 -2.00
C ARG A 121 22.71 -5.70 -1.92
N ASP A 122 23.46 -5.26 -0.93
CA ASP A 122 23.96 -3.89 -0.89
C ASP A 122 24.95 -3.72 -2.06
N PRO A 123 24.74 -2.74 -2.95
CA PRO A 123 25.61 -2.56 -4.12
C PRO A 123 27.06 -2.19 -3.76
N ARG A 124 27.30 -1.71 -2.53
CA ARG A 124 28.63 -1.27 -2.08
C ARG A 124 29.51 -2.41 -1.59
N ASP A 125 28.98 -3.23 -0.68
CA ASP A 125 29.78 -4.29 -0.01
C ASP A 125 29.33 -5.72 -0.36
N GLY A 126 28.30 -5.85 -1.19
CA GLY A 126 27.75 -7.13 -1.62
C GLY A 126 27.04 -7.92 -0.54
N ARG A 127 26.90 -7.38 0.68
CA ARG A 127 26.24 -8.06 1.80
C ARG A 127 24.76 -8.18 1.57
N VAL A 128 24.19 -9.25 2.13
CA VAL A 128 22.74 -9.45 2.08
C VAL A 128 22.07 -8.47 3.04
N ALA A 129 21.19 -7.64 2.47
CA ALA A 129 20.34 -6.73 3.22
C ALA A 129 18.91 -7.27 3.26
N VAL A 130 18.29 -7.22 4.44
CA VAL A 130 16.88 -7.56 4.65
C VAL A 130 16.11 -6.27 4.89
N ARG A 131 14.99 -6.06 4.20
CA ARG A 131 14.13 -4.90 4.38
C ARG A 131 12.66 -5.26 4.25
N ALA A 132 11.80 -4.54 4.97
CA ALA A 132 10.36 -4.68 4.86
C ALA A 132 9.83 -4.23 3.48
N ARG A 133 10.51 -3.27 2.84
CA ARG A 133 10.10 -2.73 1.52
C ARG A 133 10.76 -3.47 0.36
N PRO A 134 10.04 -3.77 -0.72
CA PRO A 134 10.61 -4.45 -1.88
C PRO A 134 11.75 -3.67 -2.53
N PHE A 135 12.88 -4.33 -2.78
CA PHE A 135 13.99 -3.79 -3.56
C PHE A 135 13.63 -3.64 -5.05
N ALA A 136 12.82 -4.56 -5.58
CA ALA A 136 12.56 -4.69 -7.01
C ALA A 136 11.88 -3.51 -7.69
N ARG A 137 11.27 -2.59 -6.94
CA ARG A 137 10.57 -1.41 -7.49
C ARG A 137 11.30 -0.09 -7.28
N ARG A 138 12.46 -0.10 -6.66
CA ARG A 138 13.27 1.11 -6.39
C ARG A 138 14.73 0.78 -6.60
N GLY A 139 15.43 1.64 -7.33
CA GLY A 139 16.89 1.58 -7.37
C GLY A 139 17.44 1.75 -5.95
N ALA A 140 18.36 0.89 -5.55
CA ALA A 140 19.09 1.07 -4.30
C ALA A 140 20.35 1.88 -4.60
N VAL A 141 20.53 2.98 -3.88
CA VAL A 141 21.76 3.76 -3.89
C VAL A 141 22.32 3.66 -2.48
N SER A 142 23.55 3.19 -2.37
CA SER A 142 24.34 3.25 -1.15
C SER A 142 25.34 4.38 -1.29
N ALA A 143 25.37 5.29 -0.34
CA ALA A 143 26.31 6.39 -0.32
C ALA A 143 26.93 6.51 1.07
N GLN A 144 28.20 6.81 1.10
CA GLN A 144 28.98 7.04 2.32
C GLN A 144 29.62 8.41 2.25
N VAL A 145 29.51 9.17 3.32
CA VAL A 145 30.23 10.43 3.48
C VAL A 145 31.38 10.19 4.44
N PHE A 146 32.56 10.59 4.06
CA PHE A 146 33.78 10.43 4.83
C PHE A 146 34.58 11.73 4.83
N LEU A 147 35.50 11.85 5.78
CA LEU A 147 36.45 12.96 5.80
C LEU A 147 37.68 12.54 5.00
N ASP A 148 37.73 13.05 3.78
CA ASP A 148 38.90 12.88 2.90
C ASP A 148 40.07 13.71 3.46
N ARG A 149 41.13 13.05 3.93
CA ARG A 149 42.28 13.69 4.58
C ARG A 149 43.42 13.98 3.65
N ASP A 150 43.58 13.17 2.62
CA ASP A 150 44.64 13.31 1.62
C ASP A 150 44.15 13.94 0.31
N ASN A 151 42.84 14.18 0.22
CA ASN A 151 42.19 14.86 -0.88
C ASN A 151 42.27 14.09 -2.22
N ASP A 152 42.24 12.76 -2.14
CA ASP A 152 42.27 11.90 -3.34
C ASP A 152 40.85 11.47 -3.82
N GLY A 153 39.80 11.72 -2.99
CA GLY A 153 38.41 11.40 -3.30
C GLY A 153 38.06 9.94 -3.15
N VAL A 154 38.95 9.11 -2.60
CA VAL A 154 38.76 7.67 -2.36
C VAL A 154 38.67 7.41 -0.87
N PHE A 155 37.75 6.58 -0.45
CA PHE A 155 37.58 6.22 0.98
C PHE A 155 38.65 5.22 1.40
N ASP A 156 39.53 5.62 2.30
CA ASP A 156 40.57 4.80 2.86
C ASP A 156 40.29 4.31 4.28
N ALA A 157 41.02 3.26 4.72
CA ALA A 157 40.77 2.59 6.00
C ALA A 157 41.06 3.50 7.23
N ASP A 158 41.87 4.52 7.08
CA ASP A 158 42.21 5.50 8.12
C ASP A 158 41.34 6.75 8.11
N GLU A 159 40.42 6.83 7.16
CA GLU A 159 39.48 7.94 7.04
C GLU A 159 38.17 7.67 7.82
N PRO A 160 37.77 8.61 8.69
CA PRO A 160 36.55 8.44 9.45
C PRO A 160 35.31 8.69 8.59
N ALA A 161 34.38 7.75 8.61
CA ALA A 161 33.03 7.97 8.08
C ALA A 161 32.29 9.00 8.92
N ILE A 162 31.62 9.95 8.29
CA ILE A 162 30.82 10.98 8.97
C ILE A 162 29.44 10.39 9.28
N PRO A 163 29.12 10.14 10.57
CA PRO A 163 27.82 9.63 10.94
C PRO A 163 26.73 10.68 10.74
N ASN A 164 25.52 10.24 10.44
CA ASN A 164 24.33 11.10 10.25
C ASN A 164 24.44 12.14 9.11
N ALA A 165 25.35 11.95 8.16
CA ALA A 165 25.39 12.76 6.97
C ALA A 165 24.14 12.53 6.12
N GLY A 166 23.48 13.60 5.68
CA GLY A 166 22.29 13.56 4.84
C GLY A 166 22.61 14.13 3.44
N PHE A 167 21.96 13.59 2.42
CA PHE A 167 22.02 14.14 1.08
C PHE A 167 20.81 15.05 0.84
N ALA A 168 21.05 16.34 0.57
CA ALA A 168 20.05 17.24 0.05
C ALA A 168 20.03 17.13 -1.48
N GLY A 169 19.17 16.30 -2.04
CA GLY A 169 18.99 16.18 -3.48
C GLY A 169 17.73 16.91 -3.96
N PRO A 170 17.74 17.48 -5.17
CA PRO A 170 16.52 18.00 -5.76
C PRO A 170 15.59 16.80 -6.11
N ARG A 171 14.55 16.58 -5.31
CA ARG A 171 13.46 15.61 -5.54
C ARG A 171 13.71 14.17 -5.13
N LEU A 172 14.20 13.94 -3.93
CA LEU A 172 13.73 12.73 -3.21
C LEU A 172 12.28 12.99 -2.76
N PRO A 173 11.35 12.04 -2.92
CA PRO A 173 9.99 12.20 -2.40
C PRO A 173 10.07 12.57 -0.93
N ARG A 174 9.35 13.63 -0.54
CA ARG A 174 9.24 14.02 0.87
C ARG A 174 8.84 12.80 1.68
N GLY A 175 9.67 12.40 2.63
CA GLY A 175 9.33 11.35 3.59
C GLY A 175 10.25 10.13 3.63
N THR A 176 11.40 10.15 2.98
CA THR A 176 12.41 9.11 3.22
C THR A 176 13.56 9.75 4.01
N PRO A 177 13.58 9.66 5.35
CA PRO A 177 14.81 9.95 6.08
C PRO A 177 15.85 8.94 5.59
N CYS A 178 16.94 9.40 5.01
CA CYS A 178 18.12 8.57 4.85
C CYS A 178 18.69 8.33 6.27
N LYS A 179 18.13 7.38 6.99
CA LYS A 179 18.80 6.85 8.17
C LYS A 179 20.01 6.09 7.66
N ALA A 180 21.18 6.66 7.87
CA ALA A 180 22.43 5.91 7.72
C ALA A 180 22.31 4.65 8.59
N PRO A 181 22.69 3.47 8.08
CA PRO A 181 22.68 2.26 8.90
C PRO A 181 23.60 2.49 10.10
N PHE A 182 23.04 2.33 11.30
CA PHE A 182 23.77 2.36 12.54
C PHE A 182 24.72 1.16 12.56
N TRP A 183 25.99 1.37 12.37
CA TRP A 183 27.01 0.40 12.71
C TRP A 183 27.38 0.64 14.17
N ARG A 184 26.94 -0.24 15.05
CA ARG A 184 27.60 -0.41 16.35
C ARG A 184 28.86 -1.24 16.10
N THR A 185 29.98 -0.69 16.50
CA THR A 185 31.25 -1.40 16.71
C THR A 185 31.07 -2.51 17.75
#